data_f77f015729566c1c81fd3c18e29d7882
#
_entry.id   f77f015729566c1c81fd3c18e29d7882
#
_cell.length_a   1.000
_cell.length_b   1.000
_cell.length_c   1.000
_cell.angle_alpha   90.00
_cell.angle_beta   90.00
_cell.angle_gamma   90.00
#
_symmetry.space_group_name_H-M   'P 1'
#
loop_
_entity.id
_entity.type
_entity.pdbx_description
1 polymer ?
#
loop_
_entity_poly.entity_id
_entity_poly.type
_entity_poly.pdbx_seq_one_letter_code
_entity_poly.pdbx_strand_id
1 'polypeptide(L)'
;MQIGYARTSTIDQQAGLDAQLAELERLGCTKLFHEQVSSVAERAQLEAALDYLRDGDTLVVTKLDRLARSVPHLLAIIERVRAK
;
A
#
# COMPACT_ATOMS: atom_id res chain seq x y z
N MET A 1 5.78 13.98 -2.75
CA MET A 1 6.49 12.69 -2.82
C MET A 1 5.49 11.56 -3.02
N GLN A 2 5.86 10.57 -3.80
CA GLN A 2 5.01 9.40 -4.02
C GLN A 2 5.47 8.24 -3.15
N ILE A 3 4.55 7.68 -2.38
CA ILE A 3 4.80 6.60 -1.44
C ILE A 3 4.05 5.37 -1.95
N GLY A 4 4.77 4.28 -2.18
CA GLY A 4 4.17 3.05 -2.70
C GLY A 4 3.87 2.04 -1.62
N TYR A 5 2.79 1.29 -1.79
CA TYR A 5 2.42 0.18 -0.92
C TYR A 5 2.11 -1.05 -1.77
N ALA A 6 2.71 -2.18 -1.43
CA ALA A 6 2.51 -3.45 -2.12
C ALA A 6 2.17 -4.54 -1.10
N ARG A 7 1.30 -5.47 -1.49
CA ARG A 7 0.90 -6.57 -0.62
C ARG A 7 0.62 -7.84 -1.43
N THR A 8 1.04 -8.97 -0.88
CA THR A 8 0.58 -10.28 -1.30
C THR A 8 0.15 -11.06 -0.07
N SER A 9 -0.69 -12.09 -0.27
CA SER A 9 -1.29 -12.81 0.85
C SER A 9 -0.40 -13.90 1.43
N THR A 10 0.57 -14.40 0.67
CA THR A 10 1.43 -15.50 1.11
C THR A 10 2.85 -15.30 0.62
N ILE A 11 3.80 -15.99 1.29
CA ILE A 11 5.20 -15.98 0.89
C ILE A 11 5.41 -16.63 -0.48
N ASP A 12 4.50 -17.52 -0.90
CA ASP A 12 4.57 -18.17 -2.21
C ASP A 12 4.33 -17.20 -3.36
N GLN A 13 3.89 -15.99 -3.06
CA GLN A 13 3.62 -14.95 -4.05
C GLN A 13 4.75 -13.92 -4.14
N GLN A 14 5.97 -14.33 -3.81
CA GLN A 14 7.11 -13.43 -3.85
C GLN A 14 7.32 -12.78 -5.21
N ALA A 15 7.17 -13.54 -6.29
CA ALA A 15 7.31 -12.99 -7.64
C ALA A 15 6.27 -11.90 -7.92
N GLY A 16 5.04 -12.09 -7.42
CA GLY A 16 3.99 -11.08 -7.54
C GLY A 16 4.31 -9.82 -6.75
N LEU A 17 4.89 -9.97 -5.56
CA LEU A 17 5.32 -8.83 -4.76
C LEU A 17 6.43 -8.07 -5.46
N ASP A 18 7.42 -8.79 -5.98
CA ASP A 18 8.54 -8.17 -6.71
C ASP A 18 8.03 -7.39 -7.92
N ALA A 19 7.05 -7.93 -8.65
CA ALA A 19 6.46 -7.24 -9.79
C ALA A 19 5.76 -5.95 -9.36
N GLN A 20 5.04 -5.97 -8.24
CA GLN A 20 4.41 -4.76 -7.71
C GLN A 20 5.43 -3.70 -7.34
N LEU A 21 6.51 -4.11 -6.67
CA LEU A 21 7.56 -3.17 -6.26
C LEU A 21 8.23 -2.53 -7.48
N ALA A 22 8.53 -3.32 -8.52
CA ALA A 22 9.11 -2.81 -9.75
C ALA A 22 8.17 -1.81 -10.43
N GLU A 23 6.87 -2.11 -10.45
CA GLU A 23 5.87 -1.21 -11.04
C GLU A 23 5.79 0.11 -10.27
N LEU A 24 5.80 0.04 -8.94
CA LEU A 24 5.76 1.24 -8.11
C LEU A 24 7.00 2.10 -8.32
N GLU A 25 8.16 1.49 -8.48
CA GLU A 25 9.39 2.24 -8.79
C GLU A 25 9.27 2.94 -10.14
N ARG A 26 8.72 2.26 -11.15
CA ARG A 26 8.50 2.88 -12.46
C ARG A 26 7.54 4.05 -12.40
N LEU A 27 6.57 4.01 -11.48
CA LEU A 27 5.60 5.09 -11.31
C LEU A 27 6.18 6.28 -10.53
N GLY A 28 7.43 6.19 -10.09
CA GLY A 28 8.12 7.29 -9.45
C GLY A 28 8.04 7.30 -7.94
N CYS A 29 7.68 6.18 -7.32
CA CYS A 29 7.64 6.10 -5.86
C CYS A 29 9.04 6.18 -5.28
N THR A 30 9.25 7.08 -4.34
CA THR A 30 10.55 7.29 -3.70
C THR A 30 10.68 6.53 -2.39
N LYS A 31 9.58 6.09 -1.82
CA LYS A 31 9.55 5.27 -0.62
C LYS A 31 8.55 4.15 -0.83
N LEU A 32 8.93 2.91 -0.49
CA LEU A 32 8.09 1.73 -0.69
C LEU A 32 7.87 1.03 0.64
N PHE A 33 6.62 0.68 0.90
CA PHE A 33 6.22 -0.19 2.01
C PHE A 33 5.62 -1.45 1.41
N HIS A 34 5.96 -2.61 1.96
CA HIS A 34 5.42 -3.87 1.45
C HIS A 34 5.27 -4.89 2.57
N GLU A 35 4.37 -5.84 2.37
CA GLU A 35 4.15 -6.91 3.32
C GLU A 35 3.52 -8.12 2.64
N GLN A 36 3.70 -9.27 3.26
CA GLN A 36 3.10 -10.53 2.83
C GLN A 36 2.18 -11.03 3.94
N VAL A 37 0.96 -10.52 3.95
CA VAL A 37 -0.06 -10.86 4.95
C VAL A 37 -1.40 -11.01 4.27
N SER A 38 -2.29 -11.80 4.87
CA SER A 38 -3.64 -11.92 4.36
C SER A 38 -4.41 -10.61 4.54
N SER A 39 -5.51 -10.47 3.82
CA SER A 39 -6.34 -9.26 3.93
C SER A 39 -7.02 -9.13 5.28
N VAL A 40 -7.11 -10.20 6.07
CA VAL A 40 -7.74 -10.18 7.40
C VAL A 40 -6.72 -10.04 8.53
N ALA A 41 -5.43 -10.15 8.24
CA ALA A 41 -4.37 -9.99 9.24
C ALA A 41 -4.09 -8.50 9.48
N GLU A 42 -3.40 -8.20 10.56
CA GLU A 42 -2.89 -6.86 10.79
C GLU A 42 -1.93 -6.48 9.66
N ARG A 43 -2.01 -5.25 9.23
CA ARG A 43 -1.23 -4.74 8.10
C ARG A 43 -0.32 -3.63 8.59
N ALA A 44 0.72 -4.04 9.35
CA ALA A 44 1.64 -3.11 10.00
C ALA A 44 2.34 -2.19 9.00
N GLN A 45 2.68 -2.70 7.81
CA GLN A 45 3.34 -1.87 6.80
C GLN A 45 2.37 -0.86 6.16
N LEU A 46 1.10 -1.21 6.03
CA LEU A 46 0.10 -0.24 5.58
C LEU A 46 -0.05 0.88 6.62
N GLU A 47 -0.12 0.54 7.90
CA GLU A 47 -0.19 1.54 8.95
C GLU A 47 1.06 2.43 8.94
N ALA A 48 2.24 1.85 8.76
CA ALA A 48 3.48 2.61 8.67
C ALA A 48 3.46 3.57 7.48
N ALA A 49 2.94 3.12 6.33
CA ALA A 49 2.84 3.96 5.14
C ALA A 49 1.89 5.14 5.39
N LEU A 50 0.74 4.88 6.02
CA LEU A 50 -0.23 5.93 6.31
C LEU A 50 0.33 6.94 7.31
N ASP A 51 1.08 6.48 8.30
CA ASP A 51 1.72 7.37 9.27
C ASP A 51 2.85 8.18 8.63
N TYR A 52 3.54 7.60 7.65
CA TYR A 52 4.63 8.26 6.94
C TYR A 52 4.15 9.40 6.03
N LEU A 53 2.96 9.29 5.49
CA LEU A 53 2.41 10.29 4.56
C LEU A 53 2.32 11.66 5.22
N ARG A 54 2.66 12.68 4.43
CA ARG A 54 2.55 14.09 4.84
C ARG A 54 1.68 14.83 3.84
N ASP A 55 1.35 16.07 4.18
CA ASP A 55 0.60 16.93 3.28
C ASP A 55 1.33 17.04 1.94
N GLY A 56 0.60 16.81 0.87
CA GLY A 56 1.16 16.83 -0.48
C GLY A 56 1.71 15.50 -0.99
N ASP A 57 1.82 14.48 -0.12
CA ASP A 57 2.26 13.16 -0.55
C ASP A 57 1.10 12.38 -1.17
N THR A 58 1.44 11.42 -2.04
CA THR A 58 0.48 10.55 -2.71
C THR A 58 0.76 9.10 -2.36
N LEU A 59 -0.26 8.38 -1.92
CA LEU A 59 -0.17 6.94 -1.72
C LEU A 59 -0.50 6.24 -3.05
N VAL A 60 0.40 5.37 -3.51
CA VAL A 60 0.29 4.69 -4.81
C VAL A 60 0.20 3.19 -4.59
N VAL A 61 -0.76 2.55 -5.23
CA VAL A 61 -0.91 1.08 -5.22
C VAL A 61 -1.15 0.60 -6.64
N THR A 62 -0.79 -0.64 -6.93
CA THR A 62 -0.98 -1.20 -8.27
C THR A 62 -2.42 -1.63 -8.52
N LYS A 63 -3.13 -2.07 -7.46
CA LYS A 63 -4.53 -2.47 -7.52
C LYS A 63 -5.20 -2.14 -6.19
N LEU A 64 -6.46 -1.74 -6.25
CA LEU A 64 -7.20 -1.39 -5.04
C LEU A 64 -7.41 -2.56 -4.08
N ASP A 65 -7.50 -3.79 -4.59
CA ASP A 65 -7.66 -4.96 -3.73
C ASP A 65 -6.42 -5.25 -2.89
N ARG A 66 -5.26 -4.69 -3.25
CA ARG A 66 -4.07 -4.76 -2.43
C ARG A 66 -4.14 -3.79 -1.25
N LEU A 67 -4.90 -2.71 -1.41
CA LEU A 67 -5.02 -1.67 -0.38
C LEU A 67 -6.17 -1.98 0.58
N ALA A 68 -7.34 -2.34 0.05
CA ALA A 68 -8.55 -2.52 0.84
C ALA A 68 -9.30 -3.76 0.39
N ARG A 69 -9.99 -4.41 1.32
CA ARG A 69 -10.79 -5.61 1.05
C ARG A 69 -12.28 -5.32 0.90
N SER A 70 -12.70 -4.09 1.15
CA SER A 70 -14.11 -3.70 1.06
C SER A 70 -14.20 -2.20 0.83
N VAL A 71 -15.36 -1.74 0.37
CA VAL A 71 -15.59 -0.31 0.16
C VAL A 71 -15.49 0.48 1.47
N PRO A 72 -16.11 0.05 2.58
CA PRO A 72 -15.95 0.77 3.84
C PRO A 72 -14.48 0.88 4.30
N HIS A 73 -13.70 -0.18 4.12
CA HIS A 73 -12.27 -0.15 4.45
C HIS A 73 -11.52 0.85 3.58
N LEU A 74 -11.81 0.86 2.27
CA LEU A 74 -11.20 1.81 1.35
C LEU A 74 -11.53 3.25 1.74
N LEU A 75 -12.77 3.53 2.08
CA LEU A 75 -13.19 4.86 2.49
C LEU A 75 -12.47 5.31 3.77
N ALA A 76 -12.29 4.40 4.72
CA ALA A 76 -11.55 4.71 5.95
C ALA A 76 -10.09 5.08 5.65
N ILE A 77 -9.44 4.36 4.73
CA ILE A 77 -8.06 4.66 4.32
C ILE A 77 -8.01 6.03 3.63
N ILE A 78 -8.96 6.31 2.73
CA ILE A 78 -9.02 7.59 2.04
C ILE A 78 -9.15 8.74 3.04
N GLU A 79 -9.98 8.60 4.05
CA GLU A 79 -10.15 9.62 5.08
C GLU A 79 -8.85 9.87 5.82
N ARG A 80 -8.09 8.83 6.15
CA ARG A 80 -6.80 8.99 6.81
C ARG A 80 -5.80 9.73 5.93
N VAL A 81 -5.78 9.45 4.63
CA VAL A 81 -4.89 10.14 3.69
C VAL A 81 -5.30 11.60 3.55
N ARG A 82 -6.59 11.88 3.46
CA ARG A 82 -7.09 13.25 3.32
C ARG A 82 -6.85 14.11 4.56
N ALA A 83 -6.74 13.49 5.71
CA ALA A 83 -6.48 14.21 6.95
C ALA A 83 -5.03 14.72 7.06
N LYS A 84 -4.16 14.27 6.18
CA LYS A 84 -2.78 14.77 6.12
C LYS A 84 -2.75 16.10 5.36
#